data_b121703230134c16c6d9a685468ec4f0
#
_entry.id   b121703230134c16c6d9a685468ec4f0
#
_cell.length_a   1.000
_cell.length_b   1.000
_cell.length_c   1.000
_cell.angle_alpha   90.00
_cell.angle_beta   90.00
_cell.angle_gamma   90.00
#
_symmetry.space_group_name_H-M   'P 1'
#
loop_
_entity.id
_entity.type
_entity.pdbx_description
1 polymer ?
#
loop_
_entity_poly.entity_id
_entity_poly.type
_entity_poly.pdbx_seq_one_letter_code
_entity_poly.pdbx_strand_id
1 'polypeptide(L)'
;MPSFPWSLRQISPLLRKGELSPLDIAQATVRAIERAEPAVQAWCHLNLDAALQRAETLADELKDGQPRSPLHGVTYGAKDIFDTAGLPTEWGSATQRGRVPSRDCDLVAEMDSLGCVLAGKTHTTAYAYYDTGPTRNPHSAGHTPGGSSSGSAAAVAAGMVPLAIGSQTQGSVLRPASFCGVVGFKPTLGSLPLAGVMRFAPSLDHAGLFAASASDMEFTLRALGSETEQASPEWLSIIDWPPQGRLDPDMAMCFRSAIQTLAGGGLQVRRVPRPEFLDALPAALHTVMAYEAALEHGERYRAHGLAMGAKLAALLDEGLGIGRGGYASALQTLRAAREAYRQWASQHPVVATPAALGPAPQGLESSGDPRCNAPFTALGVPAVSLPMPTGPRQLPMGMQLASAHGRDGLVLAVASTCERLFRERS
;
A
#
# COMPACT_ATOMS: atom_id res chain seq x y z
N MET A 1 -2.42 -1.19 -20.02
CA MET A 1 -1.27 -0.37 -19.59
C MET A 1 0.01 -1.14 -19.83
N PRO A 2 1.12 -0.51 -20.23
CA PRO A 2 2.40 -1.18 -20.28
C PRO A 2 2.81 -1.56 -18.84
N SER A 3 3.14 -2.84 -18.63
CA SER A 3 3.77 -3.31 -17.41
C SER A 3 5.27 -3.03 -17.44
N PHE A 4 5.93 -3.05 -16.28
CA PHE A 4 7.38 -3.10 -16.20
C PHE A 4 7.89 -4.33 -16.98
N PRO A 5 9.04 -4.25 -17.69
CA PRO A 5 9.47 -5.31 -18.60
C PRO A 5 9.65 -6.70 -17.96
N TRP A 6 9.99 -6.73 -16.68
CA TRP A 6 10.24 -7.97 -15.94
C TRP A 6 9.47 -7.99 -14.62
N SER A 7 8.93 -9.15 -14.23
CA SER A 7 8.46 -9.34 -12.87
C SER A 7 9.66 -9.42 -11.89
N LEU A 8 9.45 -9.10 -10.63
CA LEU A 8 10.52 -9.21 -9.61
C LEU A 8 11.11 -10.63 -9.54
N ARG A 9 10.25 -11.65 -9.72
CA ARG A 9 10.68 -13.05 -9.75
C ARG A 9 11.54 -13.42 -10.95
N GLN A 10 11.43 -12.68 -12.07
CA GLN A 10 12.27 -12.87 -13.26
C GLN A 10 13.62 -12.19 -13.12
N ILE A 11 13.68 -11.06 -12.45
CA ILE A 11 14.90 -10.24 -12.32
C ILE A 11 16.04 -11.06 -11.70
N SER A 12 15.84 -11.67 -10.54
CA SER A 12 16.91 -12.38 -9.83
C SER A 12 17.55 -13.56 -10.64
N PRO A 13 16.76 -14.44 -11.32
CA PRO A 13 17.36 -15.45 -12.19
C PRO A 13 18.09 -14.88 -13.41
N LEU A 14 17.59 -13.81 -14.03
CA LEU A 14 18.21 -13.17 -15.20
C LEU A 14 19.54 -12.51 -14.83
N LEU A 15 19.59 -11.83 -13.65
CA LEU A 15 20.84 -11.28 -13.11
C LEU A 15 21.89 -12.37 -12.89
N ARG A 16 21.52 -13.50 -12.25
CA ARG A 16 22.46 -14.61 -12.01
C ARG A 16 23.00 -15.26 -13.28
N LYS A 17 22.24 -15.22 -14.37
CA LYS A 17 22.69 -15.74 -15.68
C LYS A 17 23.48 -14.73 -16.50
N GLY A 18 23.60 -13.48 -16.05
CA GLY A 18 24.18 -12.38 -16.81
C GLY A 18 23.35 -11.94 -18.02
N GLU A 19 22.06 -12.34 -18.08
CA GLU A 19 21.11 -11.95 -19.13
C GLU A 19 20.49 -10.57 -18.87
N LEU A 20 20.68 -10.04 -17.66
CA LEU A 20 20.21 -8.74 -17.20
C LEU A 20 21.24 -8.17 -16.21
N SER A 21 21.40 -6.86 -16.21
CA SER A 21 22.22 -6.14 -15.23
C SER A 21 21.34 -5.16 -14.40
N PRO A 22 21.79 -4.74 -13.20
CA PRO A 22 21.16 -3.64 -12.48
C PRO A 22 21.02 -2.36 -13.32
N LEU A 23 21.98 -2.07 -14.19
CA LEU A 23 21.94 -0.92 -15.09
C LEU A 23 20.81 -1.04 -16.13
N ASP A 24 20.57 -2.23 -16.70
CA ASP A 24 19.46 -2.45 -17.63
C ASP A 24 18.11 -2.17 -16.95
N ILE A 25 17.96 -2.56 -15.68
CA ILE A 25 16.75 -2.32 -14.89
C ILE A 25 16.56 -0.82 -14.64
N ALA A 26 17.61 -0.12 -14.22
CA ALA A 26 17.58 1.32 -13.98
C ALA A 26 17.27 2.10 -15.27
N GLN A 27 17.89 1.74 -16.39
CA GLN A 27 17.59 2.34 -17.70
C GLN A 27 16.15 2.07 -18.17
N ALA A 28 15.62 0.87 -17.91
CA ALA A 28 14.21 0.57 -18.20
C ALA A 28 13.28 1.44 -17.35
N THR A 29 13.63 1.67 -16.08
CA THR A 29 12.92 2.60 -15.18
C THR A 29 12.93 4.03 -15.73
N VAL A 30 14.09 4.55 -16.13
CA VAL A 30 14.20 5.90 -16.73
C VAL A 30 13.26 6.02 -17.93
N ARG A 31 13.37 5.11 -18.91
CA ARG A 31 12.50 5.12 -20.11
C ARG A 31 11.01 5.01 -19.77
N ALA A 32 10.65 4.24 -18.74
CA ALA A 32 9.27 4.09 -18.35
C ALA A 32 8.72 5.36 -17.69
N ILE A 33 9.52 6.03 -16.85
CA ILE A 33 9.18 7.30 -16.21
C ILE A 33 9.03 8.38 -17.29
N GLU A 34 10.02 8.58 -18.17
CA GLU A 34 9.96 9.56 -19.26
C GLU A 34 8.70 9.43 -20.11
N ARG A 35 8.28 8.20 -20.38
CA ARG A 35 7.08 7.93 -21.19
C ARG A 35 5.78 8.22 -20.44
N ALA A 36 5.66 7.87 -19.18
CA ALA A 36 4.38 7.85 -18.47
C ALA A 36 4.17 9.05 -17.53
N GLU A 37 5.24 9.62 -16.96
CA GLU A 37 5.17 10.67 -15.95
C GLU A 37 4.45 11.94 -16.41
N PRO A 38 4.62 12.42 -17.67
CA PRO A 38 3.90 13.62 -18.13
C PRO A 38 2.37 13.51 -18.02
N ALA A 39 1.82 12.28 -18.10
CA ALA A 39 0.39 12.04 -18.01
C ALA A 39 -0.07 11.63 -16.59
N VAL A 40 0.78 10.94 -15.83
CA VAL A 40 0.41 10.33 -14.55
C VAL A 40 0.74 11.22 -13.35
N GLN A 41 1.86 11.94 -13.39
CA GLN A 41 2.34 12.80 -12.31
C GLN A 41 2.47 12.03 -10.99
N ALA A 42 3.20 10.91 -11.04
CA ALA A 42 3.39 10.05 -9.87
C ALA A 42 4.52 10.50 -8.94
N TRP A 43 5.48 11.28 -9.45
CA TRP A 43 6.72 11.64 -8.76
C TRP A 43 6.75 13.10 -8.34
N CYS A 44 7.12 13.38 -7.10
CA CYS A 44 7.41 14.74 -6.64
C CYS A 44 8.90 15.08 -6.76
N HIS A 45 9.78 14.11 -6.62
CA HIS A 45 11.22 14.27 -6.80
C HIS A 45 11.81 13.02 -7.44
N LEU A 46 12.42 13.18 -8.60
CA LEU A 46 13.14 12.11 -9.30
C LEU A 46 14.63 12.12 -8.87
N ASN A 47 15.24 10.95 -8.82
CA ASN A 47 16.63 10.72 -8.43
C ASN A 47 17.35 9.87 -9.50
N LEU A 48 17.09 10.12 -10.78
CA LEU A 48 17.44 9.22 -11.86
C LEU A 48 18.96 9.11 -12.09
N ASP A 49 19.70 10.23 -12.01
CA ASP A 49 21.16 10.20 -12.18
C ASP A 49 21.84 9.38 -11.07
N ALA A 50 21.46 9.61 -9.81
CA ALA A 50 21.99 8.82 -8.69
C ALA A 50 21.51 7.35 -8.76
N ALA A 51 20.31 7.09 -9.25
CA ALA A 51 19.82 5.73 -9.48
C ALA A 51 20.66 4.99 -10.54
N LEU A 52 21.04 5.64 -11.64
CA LEU A 52 21.94 5.06 -12.66
C LEU A 52 23.33 4.79 -12.08
N GLN A 53 23.91 5.75 -11.36
CA GLN A 53 25.22 5.56 -10.69
C GLN A 53 25.19 4.41 -9.68
N ARG A 54 24.13 4.31 -8.89
CA ARG A 54 23.93 3.22 -7.94
C ARG A 54 23.82 1.88 -8.65
N ALA A 55 23.10 1.83 -9.77
CA ALA A 55 22.94 0.63 -10.58
C ALA A 55 24.26 0.18 -11.21
N GLU A 56 25.13 1.11 -11.63
CA GLU A 56 26.50 0.79 -12.09
C GLU A 56 27.33 0.12 -10.97
N THR A 57 27.33 0.70 -9.77
CA THR A 57 28.01 0.12 -8.60
C THR A 57 27.51 -1.31 -8.32
N LEU A 58 26.17 -1.51 -8.35
CA LEU A 58 25.57 -2.82 -8.12
C LEU A 58 25.87 -3.80 -9.27
N ALA A 59 26.02 -3.32 -10.50
CA ALA A 59 26.43 -4.15 -11.62
C ALA A 59 27.88 -4.67 -11.46
N ASP A 60 28.77 -3.86 -10.88
CA ASP A 60 30.12 -4.30 -10.57
C ASP A 60 30.17 -5.30 -9.43
N GLU A 61 29.41 -5.06 -8.34
CA GLU A 61 29.22 -6.05 -7.26
C GLU A 61 28.71 -7.41 -7.79
N LEU A 62 27.80 -7.38 -8.77
CA LEU A 62 27.27 -8.59 -9.40
C LEU A 62 28.32 -9.35 -10.22
N LYS A 63 29.22 -8.65 -10.94
CA LYS A 63 30.33 -9.25 -11.69
C LYS A 63 31.29 -9.97 -10.76
N ASP A 64 31.49 -9.45 -9.55
CA ASP A 64 32.29 -10.07 -8.50
C ASP A 64 31.58 -11.25 -7.81
N GLY A 65 30.39 -11.61 -8.29
CA GLY A 65 29.59 -12.73 -7.80
C GLY A 65 28.90 -12.47 -6.45
N GLN A 66 28.68 -11.22 -6.07
CA GLN A 66 28.16 -10.80 -4.77
C GLN A 66 26.81 -10.03 -4.86
N PRO A 67 25.70 -10.66 -5.29
CA PRO A 67 24.40 -10.02 -5.15
C PRO A 67 24.04 -9.89 -3.67
N ARG A 68 23.62 -8.72 -3.22
CA ARG A 68 23.27 -8.45 -1.82
C ARG A 68 22.05 -9.23 -1.35
N SER A 69 21.07 -9.39 -2.24
CA SER A 69 19.80 -10.08 -1.96
C SER A 69 19.11 -10.51 -3.27
N PRO A 70 17.96 -11.20 -3.19
CA PRO A 70 17.10 -11.42 -4.36
C PRO A 70 16.58 -10.15 -5.03
N LEU A 71 16.57 -9.00 -4.33
CA LEU A 71 16.14 -7.69 -4.84
C LEU A 71 17.32 -6.83 -5.35
N HIS A 72 18.51 -7.38 -5.47
CA HIS A 72 19.68 -6.67 -5.97
C HIS A 72 19.41 -6.03 -7.35
N GLY A 73 19.64 -4.72 -7.46
CA GLY A 73 19.38 -3.94 -8.67
C GLY A 73 17.91 -3.57 -8.94
N VAL A 74 16.97 -4.02 -8.11
CA VAL A 74 15.54 -3.68 -8.28
C VAL A 74 15.31 -2.21 -7.99
N THR A 75 14.70 -1.50 -8.95
CA THR A 75 14.31 -0.09 -8.78
C THR A 75 13.00 0.04 -8.02
N TYR A 76 12.87 1.08 -7.18
CA TYR A 76 11.64 1.35 -6.45
C TYR A 76 11.37 2.84 -6.26
N GLY A 77 10.11 3.16 -5.92
CA GLY A 77 9.67 4.49 -5.51
C GLY A 77 9.37 4.56 -4.02
N ALA A 78 9.73 5.67 -3.36
CA ALA A 78 9.41 5.90 -1.95
C ALA A 78 8.39 7.03 -1.79
N LYS A 79 7.26 6.75 -1.11
CA LYS A 79 6.26 7.78 -0.77
C LYS A 79 6.92 8.95 -0.03
N ASP A 80 6.50 10.17 -0.32
CA ASP A 80 7.11 11.40 0.17
C ASP A 80 6.86 11.71 1.66
N ILE A 81 6.80 10.66 2.48
CA ILE A 81 6.83 10.72 3.94
C ILE A 81 7.95 9.85 4.54
N PHE A 82 8.64 9.07 3.69
CA PHE A 82 9.78 8.26 4.08
C PHE A 82 11.04 9.11 3.93
N ASP A 83 11.68 9.48 5.04
CA ASP A 83 12.89 10.27 5.03
C ASP A 83 13.97 9.59 4.20
N THR A 84 14.58 10.35 3.31
CA THR A 84 15.60 9.89 2.38
C THR A 84 16.75 10.92 2.40
N ALA A 85 17.93 10.47 2.75
CA ALA A 85 19.09 11.34 2.89
C ALA A 85 19.38 12.10 1.58
N GLY A 86 19.50 13.43 1.69
CA GLY A 86 19.82 14.29 0.55
C GLY A 86 18.70 14.52 -0.46
N LEU A 87 17.53 13.84 -0.33
CA LEU A 87 16.37 14.09 -1.17
C LEU A 87 15.27 14.85 -0.43
N PRO A 88 14.62 15.83 -1.07
CA PRO A 88 13.47 16.49 -0.46
C PRO A 88 12.42 15.46 -0.04
N THR A 89 11.90 15.63 1.18
CA THR A 89 10.82 14.81 1.75
C THR A 89 9.84 15.78 2.42
N GLU A 90 8.85 16.22 1.66
CA GLU A 90 8.03 17.41 1.92
C GLU A 90 6.61 17.08 2.36
N TRP A 91 6.29 15.78 2.55
CA TRP A 91 5.01 15.26 3.05
C TRP A 91 3.80 15.71 2.23
N GLY A 92 4.01 15.96 0.92
CA GLY A 92 2.97 16.46 0.03
C GLY A 92 2.43 17.83 0.39
N SER A 93 3.17 18.65 1.17
CA SER A 93 2.69 19.93 1.73
C SER A 93 3.65 21.08 1.47
N ALA A 94 3.09 22.21 1.03
CA ALA A 94 3.85 23.44 0.87
C ALA A 94 4.48 23.96 2.19
N THR A 95 3.93 23.59 3.35
CA THR A 95 4.46 23.96 4.67
C THR A 95 5.77 23.23 5.02
N GLN A 96 6.11 22.17 4.27
CA GLN A 96 7.34 21.40 4.43
C GLN A 96 8.30 21.57 3.24
N ARG A 97 8.03 22.52 2.34
CA ARG A 97 8.85 22.75 1.15
C ARG A 97 10.30 23.02 1.52
N GLY A 98 11.22 22.32 0.83
CA GLY A 98 12.66 22.42 1.06
C GLY A 98 13.17 21.61 2.26
N ARG A 99 12.32 20.79 2.90
CA ARG A 99 12.76 19.86 3.94
C ARG A 99 13.57 18.72 3.32
N VAL A 100 14.87 18.66 3.63
CA VAL A 100 15.79 17.62 3.18
C VAL A 100 16.32 16.87 4.40
N PRO A 101 16.01 15.58 4.59
CA PRO A 101 16.55 14.76 5.67
C PRO A 101 18.06 14.54 5.53
N SER A 102 18.77 14.45 6.66
CA SER A 102 20.21 14.14 6.69
C SER A 102 20.53 12.63 6.73
N ARG A 103 19.51 11.80 6.92
CA ARG A 103 19.62 10.33 6.96
C ARG A 103 18.34 9.68 6.45
N ASP A 104 18.50 8.45 5.98
CA ASP A 104 17.38 7.61 5.57
C ASP A 104 16.53 7.19 6.76
N CYS A 105 15.24 6.96 6.51
CA CYS A 105 14.42 6.15 7.41
C CYS A 105 14.85 4.67 7.33
N ASP A 106 14.54 3.92 8.38
CA ASP A 106 15.01 2.52 8.50
C ASP A 106 14.61 1.66 7.30
N LEU A 107 13.40 1.80 6.77
CA LEU A 107 12.96 1.00 5.62
C LEU A 107 13.72 1.35 4.32
N VAL A 108 14.04 2.62 4.08
CA VAL A 108 14.86 3.04 2.94
C VAL A 108 16.28 2.51 3.09
N ALA A 109 16.86 2.59 4.29
CA ALA A 109 18.17 2.03 4.58
C ALA A 109 18.22 0.49 4.41
N GLU A 110 17.16 -0.21 4.81
CA GLU A 110 17.00 -1.65 4.60
C GLU A 110 16.95 -1.99 3.11
N MET A 111 16.14 -1.26 2.33
CA MET A 111 16.06 -1.44 0.88
C MET A 111 17.43 -1.20 0.20
N ASP A 112 18.19 -0.19 0.62
CA ASP A 112 19.55 0.04 0.10
C ASP A 112 20.51 -1.12 0.46
N SER A 113 20.43 -1.62 1.69
CA SER A 113 21.24 -2.76 2.14
C SER A 113 20.98 -4.03 1.34
N LEU A 114 19.74 -4.22 0.88
CA LEU A 114 19.33 -5.31 0.00
C LEU A 114 19.77 -5.10 -1.47
N GLY A 115 20.37 -3.95 -1.79
CA GLY A 115 20.81 -3.62 -3.14
C GLY A 115 19.70 -3.09 -4.03
N CYS A 116 18.62 -2.57 -3.46
CA CYS A 116 17.60 -1.87 -4.24
C CYS A 116 18.09 -0.48 -4.70
N VAL A 117 17.45 0.05 -5.73
CA VAL A 117 17.80 1.33 -6.35
C VAL A 117 16.61 2.29 -6.24
N LEU A 118 16.77 3.37 -5.46
CA LEU A 118 15.71 4.36 -5.31
C LEU A 118 15.63 5.27 -6.55
N ALA A 119 14.52 5.20 -7.30
CA ALA A 119 14.27 6.05 -8.47
C ALA A 119 13.81 7.46 -8.08
N GLY A 120 13.22 7.64 -6.89
CA GLY A 120 12.76 8.93 -6.40
C GLY A 120 11.65 8.86 -5.36
N LYS A 121 11.07 10.03 -5.09
CA LYS A 121 9.96 10.23 -4.15
C LYS A 121 8.64 10.29 -4.91
N THR A 122 7.68 9.48 -4.49
CA THR A 122 6.34 9.45 -5.09
C THR A 122 5.38 10.35 -4.31
N HIS A 123 4.45 11.00 -5.04
CA HIS A 123 3.44 11.87 -4.44
C HIS A 123 2.62 11.17 -3.35
N THR A 124 2.35 11.94 -2.31
CA THR A 124 1.39 11.63 -1.26
C THR A 124 0.33 12.75 -1.17
N THR A 125 -0.81 12.49 -0.56
CA THR A 125 -1.71 13.56 -0.10
C THR A 125 -1.02 14.34 1.03
N ALA A 126 -1.38 15.63 1.21
CA ALA A 126 -0.76 16.47 2.23
C ALA A 126 -0.83 15.80 3.61
N TYR A 127 0.35 15.67 4.26
CA TYR A 127 0.51 14.97 5.54
C TYR A 127 -0.11 13.55 5.56
N ALA A 128 -0.12 12.86 4.42
CA ALA A 128 -0.78 11.56 4.26
C ALA A 128 -2.30 11.56 4.60
N TYR A 129 -2.96 12.72 4.58
CA TYR A 129 -4.37 12.89 4.91
C TYR A 129 -5.12 13.60 3.78
N TYR A 130 -6.20 13.17 3.34
CA TYR A 130 -7.20 13.49 2.30
C TYR A 130 -6.99 14.67 1.32
N ASP A 131 -6.12 15.65 1.55
CA ASP A 131 -5.86 16.75 0.61
C ASP A 131 -4.94 16.26 -0.50
N THR A 132 -5.52 16.03 -1.68
CA THR A 132 -4.91 15.31 -2.78
C THR A 132 -3.86 16.11 -3.53
N GLY A 133 -2.88 15.41 -4.12
CA GLY A 133 -1.87 15.95 -5.02
C GLY A 133 -2.25 15.85 -6.52
N PRO A 134 -1.31 16.11 -7.43
CA PRO A 134 -1.55 16.16 -8.87
C PRO A 134 -1.68 14.79 -9.55
N THR A 135 -1.33 13.70 -8.86
CA THR A 135 -1.27 12.36 -9.43
C THR A 135 -2.61 11.92 -10.02
N ARG A 136 -2.57 11.39 -11.23
CA ARG A 136 -3.72 10.88 -11.97
C ARG A 136 -3.74 9.38 -12.02
N ASN A 137 -4.95 8.81 -12.12
CA ASN A 137 -5.08 7.36 -12.30
C ASN A 137 -4.55 6.95 -13.67
N PRO A 138 -3.59 6.01 -13.75
CA PRO A 138 -3.01 5.59 -15.03
C PRO A 138 -4.02 5.00 -16.02
N HIS A 139 -5.14 4.43 -15.55
CA HIS A 139 -6.20 3.86 -16.36
C HIS A 139 -7.16 4.93 -16.91
N SER A 140 -7.29 6.08 -16.22
CA SER A 140 -8.14 7.19 -16.63
C SER A 140 -7.72 8.49 -15.96
N ALA A 141 -7.13 9.40 -16.71
CA ALA A 141 -6.60 10.67 -16.19
C ALA A 141 -7.65 11.57 -15.51
N GLY A 142 -8.93 11.35 -15.75
CA GLY A 142 -10.04 12.06 -15.11
C GLY A 142 -10.46 11.47 -13.76
N HIS A 143 -9.79 10.41 -13.29
CA HIS A 143 -10.14 9.74 -12.04
C HIS A 143 -8.99 9.80 -11.04
N THR A 144 -9.33 9.75 -9.75
CA THR A 144 -8.34 9.68 -8.68
C THR A 144 -7.55 8.37 -8.72
N PRO A 145 -6.23 8.36 -8.42
CA PRO A 145 -5.47 7.13 -8.19
C PRO A 145 -5.76 6.55 -6.78
N GLY A 146 -6.58 7.25 -5.98
CA GLY A 146 -6.68 7.00 -4.55
C GLY A 146 -5.56 7.67 -3.76
N GLY A 147 -5.43 7.31 -2.50
CA GLY A 147 -4.41 7.87 -1.61
C GLY A 147 -4.52 7.28 -0.18
N SER A 148 -3.61 7.71 0.68
CA SER A 148 -2.64 8.79 0.53
C SER A 148 -1.38 8.40 -0.28
N SER A 149 -1.05 7.12 -0.51
CA SER A 149 0.08 6.66 -1.33
C SER A 149 -0.26 6.70 -2.83
N SER A 150 -0.73 7.86 -3.31
CA SER A 150 -1.23 8.07 -4.68
C SER A 150 -0.16 7.79 -5.73
N GLY A 151 0.99 8.42 -5.61
CA GLY A 151 2.10 8.26 -6.54
C GLY A 151 2.69 6.86 -6.54
N SER A 152 2.80 6.21 -5.38
CA SER A 152 3.34 4.84 -5.27
C SER A 152 2.50 3.82 -6.05
N ALA A 153 1.17 3.84 -5.86
CA ALA A 153 0.28 2.97 -6.60
C ALA A 153 0.28 3.28 -8.11
N ALA A 154 0.25 4.57 -8.47
CA ALA A 154 0.23 5.01 -9.86
C ALA A 154 1.55 4.69 -10.61
N ALA A 155 2.71 4.84 -9.95
CA ALA A 155 4.01 4.52 -10.55
C ALA A 155 4.12 3.03 -10.90
N VAL A 156 3.69 2.14 -10.01
CA VAL A 156 3.66 0.69 -10.28
C VAL A 156 2.63 0.37 -11.37
N ALA A 157 1.44 0.93 -11.31
CA ALA A 157 0.38 0.70 -12.30
C ALA A 157 0.76 1.18 -13.71
N ALA A 158 1.52 2.26 -13.81
CA ALA A 158 2.03 2.78 -15.08
C ALA A 158 3.28 2.03 -15.57
N GLY A 159 3.78 1.04 -14.85
CA GLY A 159 4.99 0.29 -15.17
C GLY A 159 6.26 1.12 -15.11
N MET A 160 6.30 2.17 -14.32
CA MET A 160 7.50 3.02 -14.12
C MET A 160 8.54 2.32 -13.24
N VAL A 161 8.10 1.62 -12.22
CA VAL A 161 8.92 0.80 -11.31
C VAL A 161 8.21 -0.50 -10.99
N PRO A 162 8.94 -1.58 -10.71
CA PRO A 162 8.34 -2.85 -10.31
C PRO A 162 7.84 -2.86 -8.86
N LEU A 163 8.36 -1.97 -8.02
CA LEU A 163 8.10 -1.90 -6.59
C LEU A 163 7.94 -0.46 -6.11
N ALA A 164 7.06 -0.22 -5.14
CA ALA A 164 7.02 1.06 -4.43
C ALA A 164 6.67 0.85 -2.96
N ILE A 165 7.19 1.71 -2.09
CA ILE A 165 6.83 1.75 -0.66
C ILE A 165 5.81 2.86 -0.41
N GLY A 166 4.88 2.60 0.51
CA GLY A 166 3.85 3.53 0.95
C GLY A 166 3.49 3.33 2.41
N SER A 167 2.43 3.97 2.86
CA SER A 167 1.96 3.87 4.25
C SER A 167 0.46 3.80 4.34
N GLN A 168 -0.06 3.22 5.43
CA GLN A 168 -1.48 3.15 5.70
C GLN A 168 -1.79 3.39 7.18
N THR A 169 -2.67 4.37 7.44
CA THR A 169 -3.27 4.65 8.74
C THR A 169 -4.76 4.26 8.75
N GLN A 170 -5.42 4.29 7.60
CA GLN A 170 -6.81 3.83 7.38
C GLN A 170 -6.91 2.88 6.19
N GLY A 171 -6.67 3.37 4.96
CA GLY A 171 -6.79 2.61 3.71
C GLY A 171 -5.77 3.02 2.66
N SER A 172 -4.68 3.68 3.03
CA SER A 172 -3.79 4.42 2.13
C SER A 172 -2.80 3.56 1.33
N VAL A 173 -2.86 2.24 1.44
CA VAL A 173 -2.18 1.26 0.57
C VAL A 173 -3.22 0.46 -0.22
N LEU A 174 -4.17 -0.14 0.48
CA LEU A 174 -5.12 -1.09 -0.12
C LEU A 174 -6.10 -0.40 -1.08
N ARG A 175 -6.56 0.81 -0.74
CA ARG A 175 -7.49 1.58 -1.60
C ARG A 175 -6.83 2.07 -2.89
N PRO A 176 -5.68 2.79 -2.88
CA PRO A 176 -5.03 3.18 -4.12
C PRO A 176 -4.59 1.98 -4.96
N ALA A 177 -4.21 0.85 -4.35
CA ALA A 177 -3.95 -0.39 -5.08
C ALA A 177 -5.19 -0.89 -5.84
N SER A 178 -6.37 -0.89 -5.19
CA SER A 178 -7.65 -1.23 -5.83
C SER A 178 -7.96 -0.32 -7.01
N PHE A 179 -7.79 0.99 -6.87
CA PHE A 179 -8.11 1.98 -7.90
C PHE A 179 -7.13 1.99 -9.07
N CYS A 180 -5.87 1.66 -8.81
CA CYS A 180 -4.83 1.60 -9.82
C CYS A 180 -4.63 0.19 -10.44
N GLY A 181 -5.35 -0.83 -9.95
CA GLY A 181 -5.25 -2.18 -10.49
C GLY A 181 -3.89 -2.86 -10.25
N VAL A 182 -3.30 -2.61 -9.10
CA VAL A 182 -2.04 -3.24 -8.66
C VAL A 182 -2.24 -3.98 -7.34
N VAL A 183 -1.27 -4.79 -6.97
CA VAL A 183 -1.26 -5.42 -5.64
C VAL A 183 -0.69 -4.44 -4.62
N GLY A 184 -1.48 -4.14 -3.59
CA GLY A 184 -1.04 -3.37 -2.42
C GLY A 184 -1.06 -4.24 -1.18
N PHE A 185 0.02 -4.24 -0.43
CA PHE A 185 0.16 -5.04 0.77
C PHE A 185 0.42 -4.15 1.99
N LYS A 186 -0.44 -4.30 2.99
CA LYS A 186 -0.27 -3.76 4.33
C LYS A 186 0.06 -4.93 5.27
N PRO A 187 1.31 -5.06 5.73
CA PRO A 187 1.71 -6.14 6.61
C PRO A 187 1.08 -6.02 8.01
N THR A 188 1.34 -6.97 8.85
CA THR A 188 1.05 -6.91 10.29
C THR A 188 1.65 -5.64 10.91
N LEU A 189 0.93 -5.04 11.86
CA LEU A 189 1.38 -3.84 12.57
C LEU A 189 2.75 -4.09 13.21
N GLY A 190 3.71 -3.25 12.88
CA GLY A 190 5.09 -3.33 13.38
C GLY A 190 6.01 -4.31 12.64
N SER A 191 5.55 -5.00 11.58
CA SER A 191 6.40 -5.91 10.79
C SER A 191 7.42 -5.19 9.91
N LEU A 192 7.10 -4.00 9.42
CA LEU A 192 8.06 -3.14 8.70
C LEU A 192 8.38 -1.91 9.55
N PRO A 193 9.65 -1.44 9.53
CA PRO A 193 10.08 -0.33 10.39
C PRO A 193 9.47 1.01 9.93
N LEU A 194 9.17 1.88 10.91
CA LEU A 194 8.63 3.22 10.71
C LEU A 194 9.51 4.33 11.30
N ALA A 195 10.70 4.01 11.85
CA ALA A 195 11.61 5.04 12.33
C ALA A 195 12.11 5.89 11.15
N GLY A 196 12.01 7.22 11.28
CA GLY A 196 12.32 8.15 10.20
C GLY A 196 11.19 8.33 9.16
N VAL A 197 10.02 7.73 9.38
CA VAL A 197 8.81 8.01 8.59
C VAL A 197 7.97 9.06 9.31
N MET A 198 7.35 10.00 8.57
CA MET A 198 6.41 10.95 9.16
C MET A 198 5.29 10.19 9.89
N ARG A 199 5.19 10.40 11.18
CA ARG A 199 4.16 9.80 12.03
C ARG A 199 2.85 10.56 11.85
N PHE A 200 1.76 9.82 11.73
CA PHE A 200 0.42 10.39 11.68
C PHE A 200 -0.41 9.94 12.89
N ALA A 201 -0.56 8.62 13.05
CA ALA A 201 -1.20 8.00 14.21
C ALA A 201 -0.43 6.71 14.56
N PRO A 202 0.56 6.79 15.46
CA PRO A 202 1.50 5.69 15.74
C PRO A 202 0.86 4.35 16.10
N SER A 203 -0.31 4.36 16.74
CA SER A 203 -1.06 3.14 17.07
C SER A 203 -1.70 2.45 15.85
N LEU A 204 -1.71 3.14 14.69
CA LEU A 204 -2.41 2.73 13.46
C LEU A 204 -1.51 2.72 12.22
N ASP A 205 -0.39 3.45 12.25
CA ASP A 205 0.49 3.61 11.10
C ASP A 205 1.17 2.29 10.72
N HIS A 206 1.13 1.97 9.43
CA HIS A 206 1.82 0.84 8.82
C HIS A 206 2.65 1.33 7.64
N ALA A 207 3.86 0.82 7.46
CA ALA A 207 4.48 0.79 6.15
C ALA A 207 3.77 -0.26 5.29
N GLY A 208 3.80 -0.07 3.97
CA GLY A 208 3.20 -1.00 3.03
C GLY A 208 3.89 -0.94 1.67
N LEU A 209 3.57 -1.89 0.83
CA LEU A 209 4.24 -2.15 -0.43
C LEU A 209 3.24 -2.21 -1.58
N PHE A 210 3.72 -1.87 -2.79
CA PHE A 210 2.99 -2.00 -4.05
C PHE A 210 3.84 -2.77 -5.05
N ALA A 211 3.24 -3.75 -5.71
CA ALA A 211 3.85 -4.51 -6.80
C ALA A 211 2.82 -4.85 -7.88
N ALA A 212 3.28 -5.29 -9.03
CA ALA A 212 2.39 -5.63 -10.15
C ALA A 212 1.61 -6.94 -9.91
N SER A 213 2.11 -7.85 -9.06
CA SER A 213 1.51 -9.15 -8.81
C SER A 213 1.65 -9.59 -7.35
N ALA A 214 0.77 -10.49 -6.92
CA ALA A 214 0.84 -11.10 -5.59
C ALA A 214 2.12 -11.96 -5.44
N SER A 215 2.55 -12.60 -6.50
CA SER A 215 3.78 -13.39 -6.50
C SER A 215 5.04 -12.52 -6.38
N ASP A 216 5.06 -11.31 -6.95
CA ASP A 216 6.15 -10.35 -6.76
C ASP A 216 6.13 -9.78 -5.34
N MET A 217 4.95 -9.55 -4.77
CA MET A 217 4.80 -9.11 -3.38
C MET A 217 5.33 -10.15 -2.40
N GLU A 218 4.97 -11.41 -2.60
CA GLU A 218 5.49 -12.53 -1.79
C GLU A 218 7.02 -12.63 -1.89
N PHE A 219 7.57 -12.49 -3.10
CA PHE A 219 9.01 -12.48 -3.34
C PHE A 219 9.71 -11.34 -2.60
N THR A 220 9.12 -10.13 -2.64
CA THR A 220 9.63 -8.95 -1.92
C THR A 220 9.62 -9.16 -0.42
N LEU A 221 8.53 -9.69 0.13
CA LEU A 221 8.42 -9.91 1.58
C LEU A 221 9.45 -10.93 2.08
N ARG A 222 9.71 -11.99 1.31
CA ARG A 222 10.81 -12.93 1.61
C ARG A 222 12.18 -12.25 1.65
N ALA A 223 12.45 -11.39 0.70
CA ALA A 223 13.72 -10.67 0.65
C ALA A 223 13.89 -9.71 1.83
N LEU A 224 12.79 -9.18 2.38
CA LEU A 224 12.73 -8.41 3.62
C LEU A 224 12.72 -9.28 4.89
N GLY A 225 13.10 -10.55 4.80
CA GLY A 225 13.30 -11.44 5.94
C GLY A 225 12.03 -12.04 6.55
N SER A 226 10.86 -11.84 5.95
CA SER A 226 9.63 -12.44 6.47
C SER A 226 9.52 -13.92 6.06
N GLU A 227 9.10 -14.74 7.01
CA GLU A 227 8.79 -16.14 6.72
C GLU A 227 7.56 -16.24 5.82
N THR A 228 7.61 -17.14 4.85
CA THR A 228 6.47 -17.43 3.99
C THR A 228 5.86 -18.76 4.38
N GLU A 229 4.54 -18.76 4.45
CA GLU A 229 3.80 -19.99 4.69
C GLU A 229 3.45 -20.66 3.35
N GLN A 230 3.72 -21.96 3.23
CA GLN A 230 3.33 -22.74 2.05
C GLN A 230 1.88 -23.28 2.17
N ALA A 231 1.18 -22.99 3.26
CA ALA A 231 -0.15 -23.53 3.52
C ALA A 231 -1.20 -22.80 2.67
N SER A 232 -1.90 -23.57 1.85
CA SER A 232 -3.19 -23.14 1.30
C SER A 232 -4.24 -23.23 2.41
N PRO A 233 -5.04 -22.19 2.69
CA PRO A 233 -6.15 -22.33 3.62
C PRO A 233 -7.15 -23.32 3.06
N GLU A 234 -7.80 -24.06 3.96
CA GLU A 234 -8.87 -25.00 3.55
C GLU A 234 -10.02 -24.26 2.84
N TRP A 235 -10.27 -23.00 3.23
CA TRP A 235 -11.33 -22.17 2.63
C TRP A 235 -11.05 -20.67 2.77
N LEU A 236 -11.71 -19.89 1.92
CA LEU A 236 -11.81 -18.45 1.97
C LEU A 236 -13.14 -18.05 2.60
N SER A 237 -13.09 -17.28 3.68
CA SER A 237 -14.29 -16.76 4.35
C SER A 237 -14.74 -15.45 3.72
N ILE A 238 -16.02 -15.38 3.32
CA ILE A 238 -16.62 -14.17 2.78
C ILE A 238 -17.59 -13.61 3.83
N ILE A 239 -17.37 -12.37 4.24
CA ILE A 239 -18.25 -11.65 5.15
C ILE A 239 -19.01 -10.56 4.41
N ASP A 240 -20.22 -10.22 4.88
CA ASP A 240 -20.97 -9.10 4.32
C ASP A 240 -20.24 -7.78 4.61
N TRP A 241 -19.95 -7.02 3.56
CA TRP A 241 -19.10 -5.84 3.61
C TRP A 241 -19.57 -4.74 2.62
N PRO A 242 -19.47 -3.47 2.94
CA PRO A 242 -18.95 -2.86 4.18
C PRO A 242 -19.98 -2.94 5.33
N PRO A 243 -19.53 -2.77 6.59
CA PRO A 243 -20.44 -2.81 7.73
C PRO A 243 -21.49 -1.70 7.71
N GLN A 244 -21.19 -0.58 7.08
CA GLN A 244 -22.12 0.55 6.91
C GLN A 244 -22.03 1.08 5.48
N GLY A 245 -23.19 1.40 4.89
CA GLY A 245 -23.29 1.91 3.53
C GLY A 245 -23.51 0.83 2.48
N ARG A 246 -23.51 1.23 1.22
CA ARG A 246 -23.75 0.36 0.06
C ARG A 246 -22.52 0.31 -0.83
N LEU A 247 -22.22 -0.87 -1.33
CA LEU A 247 -21.29 -1.03 -2.43
C LEU A 247 -21.87 -0.42 -3.70
N ASP A 248 -21.01 0.15 -4.52
CA ASP A 248 -21.32 0.44 -5.90
C ASP A 248 -21.77 -0.85 -6.61
N PRO A 249 -22.80 -0.80 -7.47
CA PRO A 249 -23.29 -1.97 -8.19
C PRO A 249 -22.20 -2.71 -8.99
N ASP A 250 -21.28 -1.98 -9.62
CA ASP A 250 -20.19 -2.57 -10.38
C ASP A 250 -19.23 -3.31 -9.46
N MET A 251 -18.88 -2.75 -8.30
CA MET A 251 -18.07 -3.43 -7.30
C MET A 251 -18.77 -4.69 -6.77
N ALA A 252 -20.03 -4.60 -6.45
CA ALA A 252 -20.82 -5.74 -5.95
C ALA A 252 -20.89 -6.87 -6.98
N MET A 253 -21.06 -6.54 -8.25
CA MET A 253 -21.09 -7.49 -9.37
C MET A 253 -19.71 -8.10 -9.61
N CYS A 254 -18.67 -7.27 -9.69
CA CYS A 254 -17.28 -7.69 -9.90
C CYS A 254 -16.80 -8.63 -8.77
N PHE A 255 -17.05 -8.25 -7.52
CA PHE A 255 -16.68 -9.08 -6.36
C PHE A 255 -17.39 -10.43 -6.36
N ARG A 256 -18.70 -10.46 -6.69
CA ARG A 256 -19.46 -11.71 -6.82
C ARG A 256 -18.90 -12.60 -7.92
N SER A 257 -18.60 -12.04 -9.08
CA SER A 257 -18.00 -12.77 -10.22
C SER A 257 -16.63 -13.32 -9.84
N ALA A 258 -15.79 -12.53 -9.18
CA ALA A 258 -14.48 -12.96 -8.70
C ALA A 258 -14.59 -14.16 -7.73
N ILE A 259 -15.53 -14.12 -6.79
CA ILE A 259 -15.77 -15.23 -5.85
C ILE A 259 -16.24 -16.50 -6.61
N GLN A 260 -17.11 -16.35 -7.62
CA GLN A 260 -17.54 -17.48 -8.46
C GLN A 260 -16.37 -18.07 -9.24
N THR A 261 -15.48 -17.24 -9.79
CA THR A 261 -14.27 -17.67 -10.49
C THR A 261 -13.35 -18.49 -9.56
N LEU A 262 -13.12 -18.00 -8.35
CA LEU A 262 -12.31 -18.71 -7.35
C LEU A 262 -12.91 -20.04 -6.95
N ALA A 263 -14.21 -20.08 -6.66
CA ALA A 263 -14.93 -21.31 -6.33
C ALA A 263 -14.92 -22.32 -7.48
N GLY A 264 -15.18 -21.87 -8.72
CA GLY A 264 -15.06 -22.69 -9.92
C GLY A 264 -13.63 -23.19 -10.19
N GLY A 265 -12.61 -22.50 -9.70
CA GLY A 265 -11.20 -22.89 -9.72
C GLY A 265 -10.80 -23.88 -8.63
N GLY A 266 -11.75 -24.33 -7.80
CA GLY A 266 -11.51 -25.32 -6.74
C GLY A 266 -11.18 -24.73 -5.37
N LEU A 267 -11.13 -23.38 -5.22
CA LEU A 267 -10.96 -22.79 -3.92
C LEU A 267 -12.29 -22.92 -3.14
N GLN A 268 -12.23 -23.51 -1.95
CA GLN A 268 -13.42 -23.57 -1.10
C GLN A 268 -13.77 -22.17 -0.61
N VAL A 269 -15.04 -21.78 -0.75
CA VAL A 269 -15.55 -20.47 -0.32
C VAL A 269 -16.71 -20.67 0.65
N ARG A 270 -16.65 -19.98 1.79
CA ARG A 270 -17.69 -20.04 2.83
C ARG A 270 -18.19 -18.63 3.15
N ARG A 271 -19.50 -18.40 3.04
CA ARG A 271 -20.11 -17.18 3.58
C ARG A 271 -20.29 -17.33 5.07
N VAL A 272 -19.82 -16.34 5.82
CA VAL A 272 -19.90 -16.31 7.28
C VAL A 272 -20.52 -15.01 7.75
N PRO A 273 -21.27 -15.01 8.87
CA PRO A 273 -21.81 -13.78 9.45
C PRO A 273 -20.69 -12.79 9.76
N ARG A 274 -20.95 -11.51 9.51
CA ARG A 274 -20.03 -10.44 9.88
C ARG A 274 -19.96 -10.33 11.41
N PRO A 275 -18.75 -10.40 12.01
CA PRO A 275 -18.61 -10.29 13.45
C PRO A 275 -19.00 -8.90 13.98
N GLU A 276 -19.76 -8.86 15.08
CA GLU A 276 -20.25 -7.61 15.69
C GLU A 276 -19.14 -6.71 16.22
N PHE A 277 -17.99 -7.28 16.65
CA PHE A 277 -16.85 -6.47 17.13
C PHE A 277 -16.29 -5.51 16.07
N LEU A 278 -16.59 -5.71 14.79
CA LEU A 278 -16.20 -4.79 13.73
C LEU A 278 -16.98 -3.48 13.75
N ASP A 279 -18.15 -3.42 14.39
CA ASP A 279 -19.04 -2.24 14.37
C ASP A 279 -18.47 -1.05 15.16
N ALA A 280 -17.76 -1.32 16.25
CA ALA A 280 -17.16 -0.28 17.08
C ALA A 280 -15.84 0.27 16.52
N LEU A 281 -15.21 -0.44 15.57
CA LEU A 281 -13.88 -0.09 15.07
C LEU A 281 -13.80 1.27 14.36
N PRO A 282 -14.76 1.67 13.50
CA PRO A 282 -14.66 2.96 12.78
C PRO A 282 -14.58 4.15 13.75
N ALA A 283 -15.43 4.19 14.77
CA ALA A 283 -15.45 5.27 15.77
C ALA A 283 -14.18 5.26 16.63
N ALA A 284 -13.76 4.09 17.12
CA ALA A 284 -12.57 3.96 17.94
C ALA A 284 -11.29 4.34 17.15
N LEU A 285 -11.17 3.87 15.90
CA LEU A 285 -10.06 4.23 15.01
C LEU A 285 -10.01 5.73 14.79
N HIS A 286 -11.16 6.36 14.48
CA HIS A 286 -11.23 7.79 14.23
C HIS A 286 -10.78 8.60 15.46
N THR A 287 -11.26 8.25 16.66
CA THR A 287 -10.86 8.89 17.92
C THR A 287 -9.36 8.76 18.17
N VAL A 288 -8.79 7.55 18.00
CA VAL A 288 -7.34 7.32 18.17
C VAL A 288 -6.56 8.13 17.14
N MET A 289 -6.97 8.10 15.89
CA MET A 289 -6.30 8.81 14.80
C MET A 289 -6.32 10.33 15.02
N ALA A 290 -7.46 10.92 15.35
CA ALA A 290 -7.59 12.36 15.58
C ALA A 290 -6.73 12.81 16.76
N TYR A 291 -6.79 12.08 17.88
CA TYR A 291 -5.99 12.38 19.06
C TYR A 291 -4.49 12.31 18.79
N GLU A 292 -4.02 11.20 18.18
CA GLU A 292 -2.60 11.01 17.91
C GLU A 292 -2.08 11.97 16.84
N ALA A 293 -2.85 12.24 15.78
CA ALA A 293 -2.51 13.26 14.80
C ALA A 293 -2.36 14.66 15.43
N ALA A 294 -3.23 15.01 16.39
CA ALA A 294 -3.12 16.27 17.13
C ALA A 294 -1.87 16.32 18.01
N LEU A 295 -1.45 15.19 18.60
CA LEU A 295 -0.18 15.13 19.34
C LEU A 295 1.03 15.30 18.41
N GLU A 296 1.06 14.65 17.27
CA GLU A 296 2.19 14.66 16.33
C GLU A 296 2.30 16.00 15.56
N HIS A 297 1.18 16.61 15.21
CA HIS A 297 1.13 17.79 14.33
C HIS A 297 0.59 19.07 14.96
N GLY A 298 0.15 19.05 16.21
CA GLY A 298 -0.48 20.21 16.86
C GLY A 298 0.40 21.48 16.92
N GLU A 299 1.72 21.34 17.08
CA GLU A 299 2.63 22.49 17.02
C GLU A 299 2.72 23.10 15.62
N ARG A 300 2.82 22.25 14.59
CA ARG A 300 2.79 22.68 13.19
C ARG A 300 1.46 23.33 12.84
N TYR A 301 0.36 22.80 13.37
CA TYR A 301 -0.96 23.36 13.15
C TYR A 301 -1.10 24.75 13.76
N ARG A 302 -0.58 24.97 14.97
CA ARG A 302 -0.54 26.32 15.56
C ARG A 302 0.28 27.32 14.74
N ALA A 303 1.35 26.85 14.08
CA ALA A 303 2.22 27.68 13.24
C ALA A 303 1.66 27.97 11.84
N HIS A 304 0.96 26.99 11.22
CA HIS A 304 0.60 27.05 9.81
C HIS A 304 -0.92 27.06 9.55
N GLY A 305 -1.75 26.66 10.52
CA GLY A 305 -3.21 26.67 10.41
C GLY A 305 -3.71 25.92 9.17
N LEU A 306 -4.64 26.54 8.45
CA LEU A 306 -5.24 25.98 7.23
C LEU A 306 -4.26 25.75 6.08
N ALA A 307 -3.05 26.30 6.10
CA ALA A 307 -2.03 26.01 5.09
C ALA A 307 -1.55 24.56 5.12
N MET A 308 -1.82 23.80 6.20
CA MET A 308 -1.57 22.36 6.25
C MET A 308 -2.61 21.52 5.48
N GLY A 309 -3.72 22.12 5.05
CA GLY A 309 -4.87 21.47 4.42
C GLY A 309 -6.12 21.57 5.30
N ALA A 310 -7.26 21.93 4.69
CA ALA A 310 -8.51 22.17 5.44
C ALA A 310 -9.05 20.90 6.13
N LYS A 311 -8.92 19.76 5.48
CA LYS A 311 -9.38 18.47 6.04
C LYS A 311 -8.51 18.03 7.22
N LEU A 312 -7.18 18.22 7.12
CA LEU A 312 -6.28 17.93 8.21
C LEU A 312 -6.51 18.89 9.39
N ALA A 313 -6.66 20.18 9.13
CA ALA A 313 -6.94 21.19 10.18
C ALA A 313 -8.19 20.79 10.99
N ALA A 314 -9.28 20.41 10.33
CA ALA A 314 -10.50 19.96 11.00
C ALA A 314 -10.28 18.73 11.90
N LEU A 315 -9.48 17.74 11.43
CA LEU A 315 -9.13 16.57 12.24
C LEU A 315 -8.29 16.96 13.47
N LEU A 316 -7.34 17.89 13.30
CA LEU A 316 -6.47 18.33 14.39
C LEU A 316 -7.26 19.13 15.45
N ASP A 317 -8.21 19.98 15.04
CA ASP A 317 -9.13 20.67 15.96
C ASP A 317 -9.97 19.67 16.77
N GLU A 318 -10.52 18.65 16.11
CA GLU A 318 -11.24 17.56 16.78
C GLU A 318 -10.31 16.83 17.78
N GLY A 319 -9.12 16.46 17.33
CA GLY A 319 -8.14 15.75 18.15
C GLY A 319 -7.70 16.52 19.40
N LEU A 320 -7.53 17.85 19.30
CA LEU A 320 -7.22 18.72 20.42
C LEU A 320 -8.36 18.79 21.45
N GLY A 321 -9.62 18.55 21.03
CA GLY A 321 -10.78 18.49 21.91
C GLY A 321 -10.97 17.13 22.59
N ILE A 322 -10.27 16.06 22.15
CA ILE A 322 -10.40 14.74 22.74
C ILE A 322 -9.62 14.66 24.06
N GLY A 323 -10.32 14.38 25.15
CA GLY A 323 -9.67 14.17 26.46
C GLY A 323 -8.98 12.81 26.56
N ARG A 324 -7.99 12.70 27.48
CA ARG A 324 -7.24 11.44 27.72
C ARG A 324 -8.14 10.25 28.00
N GLY A 325 -9.29 10.44 28.68
CA GLY A 325 -10.27 9.38 28.98
C GLY A 325 -10.91 8.83 27.71
N GLY A 326 -11.32 9.70 26.78
CA GLY A 326 -11.87 9.30 25.48
C GLY A 326 -10.88 8.51 24.64
N TYR A 327 -9.65 9.00 24.55
CA TYR A 327 -8.57 8.28 23.86
C TYR A 327 -8.28 6.91 24.49
N ALA A 328 -8.17 6.82 25.83
CA ALA A 328 -7.93 5.55 26.52
C ALA A 328 -9.08 4.55 26.28
N SER A 329 -10.32 5.00 26.30
CA SER A 329 -11.50 4.16 25.99
C SER A 329 -11.46 3.65 24.55
N ALA A 330 -11.12 4.51 23.59
CA ALA A 330 -10.99 4.11 22.18
C ALA A 330 -9.88 3.07 21.98
N LEU A 331 -8.71 3.25 22.62
CA LEU A 331 -7.63 2.26 22.60
C LEU A 331 -8.06 0.92 23.24
N GLN A 332 -8.83 0.95 24.30
CA GLN A 332 -9.37 -0.26 24.94
C GLN A 332 -10.31 -0.99 23.97
N THR A 333 -11.17 -0.27 23.25
CA THR A 333 -12.04 -0.83 22.21
C THR A 333 -11.23 -1.52 21.11
N LEU A 334 -10.17 -0.87 20.61
CA LEU A 334 -9.29 -1.48 19.60
C LEU A 334 -8.61 -2.75 20.12
N ARG A 335 -8.13 -2.75 21.36
CA ARG A 335 -7.48 -3.93 21.99
C ARG A 335 -8.48 -5.10 22.14
N ALA A 336 -9.69 -4.82 22.60
CA ALA A 336 -10.74 -5.83 22.74
C ALA A 336 -11.12 -6.45 21.39
N ALA A 337 -11.26 -5.62 20.35
CA ALA A 337 -11.56 -6.08 19.00
C ALA A 337 -10.40 -6.89 18.39
N ARG A 338 -9.15 -6.53 18.63
CA ARG A 338 -7.96 -7.30 18.20
C ARG A 338 -7.96 -8.70 18.80
N GLU A 339 -8.28 -8.81 20.09
CA GLU A 339 -8.38 -10.12 20.77
C GLU A 339 -9.57 -10.93 20.25
N ALA A 340 -10.75 -10.32 20.07
CA ALA A 340 -11.91 -10.98 19.49
C ALA A 340 -11.65 -11.46 18.05
N TYR A 341 -10.96 -10.64 17.25
CA TYR A 341 -10.56 -11.03 15.89
C TYR A 341 -9.57 -12.21 15.90
N ARG A 342 -8.59 -12.21 16.80
CA ARG A 342 -7.63 -13.31 16.93
C ARG A 342 -8.34 -14.66 17.19
N GLN A 343 -9.34 -14.67 18.07
CA GLN A 343 -10.15 -15.84 18.37
C GLN A 343 -11.01 -16.24 17.16
N TRP A 344 -11.69 -15.29 16.53
CA TRP A 344 -12.53 -15.53 15.37
C TRP A 344 -11.71 -16.02 14.15
N ALA A 345 -10.55 -15.44 13.91
CA ALA A 345 -9.66 -15.80 12.80
C ALA A 345 -9.04 -17.20 12.91
N SER A 346 -9.05 -17.82 14.09
CA SER A 346 -8.64 -19.22 14.25
C SER A 346 -9.54 -20.19 13.46
N GLN A 347 -10.81 -19.82 13.27
CA GLN A 347 -11.79 -20.56 12.47
C GLN A 347 -11.97 -19.97 11.06
N HIS A 348 -11.41 -18.80 10.80
CA HIS A 348 -11.54 -18.05 9.55
C HIS A 348 -10.17 -17.53 9.11
N PRO A 349 -9.25 -18.42 8.68
CA PRO A 349 -7.84 -18.11 8.49
C PRO A 349 -7.58 -17.00 7.48
N VAL A 350 -8.41 -16.90 6.44
CA VAL A 350 -8.36 -15.78 5.49
C VAL A 350 -9.78 -15.29 5.18
N VAL A 351 -9.94 -13.97 5.23
CA VAL A 351 -11.21 -13.28 4.95
C VAL A 351 -11.07 -12.50 3.67
N ALA A 352 -12.08 -12.57 2.79
CA ALA A 352 -12.18 -11.75 1.60
C ALA A 352 -13.32 -10.73 1.70
N THR A 353 -13.03 -9.50 1.31
CA THR A 353 -13.96 -8.37 1.22
C THR A 353 -13.65 -7.53 -0.02
N PRO A 354 -14.54 -6.66 -0.50
CA PRO A 354 -14.16 -5.61 -1.44
C PRO A 354 -13.08 -4.69 -0.84
N ALA A 355 -12.10 -4.27 -1.64
CA ALA A 355 -11.01 -3.37 -1.21
C ALA A 355 -11.43 -1.89 -1.22
N ALA A 356 -12.51 -1.53 -1.91
CA ALA A 356 -13.08 -0.19 -1.96
C ALA A 356 -14.60 -0.29 -2.14
N LEU A 357 -15.34 0.82 -1.99
CA LEU A 357 -16.79 0.85 -2.20
C LEU A 357 -17.19 0.70 -3.66
N GLY A 358 -16.33 1.08 -4.58
CA GLY A 358 -16.55 1.09 -6.03
C GLY A 358 -15.24 1.21 -6.80
N PRO A 359 -15.31 1.45 -8.11
CA PRO A 359 -14.15 1.85 -8.90
C PRO A 359 -13.62 3.21 -8.44
N ALA A 360 -12.49 3.66 -9.01
CA ALA A 360 -11.92 4.97 -8.70
C ALA A 360 -12.95 6.08 -8.96
N PRO A 361 -13.22 6.97 -7.99
CA PRO A 361 -14.08 8.13 -8.19
C PRO A 361 -13.57 9.07 -9.30
N GLN A 362 -14.49 9.70 -10.01
CA GLN A 362 -14.17 10.77 -10.95
C GLN A 362 -13.70 12.02 -10.20
N GLY A 363 -12.79 12.77 -10.81
CA GLY A 363 -12.14 13.95 -10.20
C GLY A 363 -10.90 13.59 -9.41
N LEU A 364 -10.21 14.63 -8.93
CA LEU A 364 -8.99 14.51 -8.12
C LEU A 364 -9.18 15.02 -6.68
N GLU A 365 -10.34 15.54 -6.32
CA GLU A 365 -10.62 16.18 -5.03
C GLU A 365 -10.77 15.18 -3.87
N SER A 366 -10.86 13.89 -4.19
CA SER A 366 -11.02 12.83 -3.21
C SER A 366 -10.05 11.68 -3.45
N SER A 367 -9.45 11.20 -2.39
CA SER A 367 -8.66 9.96 -2.41
C SER A 367 -9.53 8.68 -2.22
N GLY A 368 -10.86 8.83 -2.18
CA GLY A 368 -11.82 7.75 -1.92
C GLY A 368 -12.07 7.47 -0.43
N ASP A 369 -13.04 6.61 -0.15
CA ASP A 369 -13.49 6.26 1.19
C ASP A 369 -12.71 5.06 1.74
N PRO A 370 -12.11 5.14 2.95
CA PRO A 370 -11.28 4.06 3.53
C PRO A 370 -12.09 2.99 4.26
N ARG A 371 -13.42 3.08 4.38
CA ARG A 371 -14.23 2.21 5.25
C ARG A 371 -14.10 0.72 4.97
N CYS A 372 -13.70 0.33 3.76
CA CYS A 372 -13.42 -1.07 3.46
C CYS A 372 -12.12 -1.57 4.11
N ASN A 373 -11.15 -0.70 4.35
CA ASN A 373 -9.81 -1.05 4.81
C ASN A 373 -9.57 -0.71 6.28
N ALA A 374 -10.17 0.38 6.75
CA ALA A 374 -9.94 0.94 8.09
C ALA A 374 -10.12 -0.09 9.23
N PRO A 375 -11.14 -0.97 9.23
CA PRO A 375 -11.26 -1.98 10.28
C PRO A 375 -10.08 -2.95 10.36
N PHE A 376 -9.52 -3.39 9.22
CA PHE A 376 -8.35 -4.28 9.20
C PHE A 376 -7.05 -3.55 9.58
N THR A 377 -7.00 -2.23 9.37
CA THR A 377 -5.94 -1.38 9.93
C THR A 377 -6.06 -1.26 11.43
N ALA A 378 -7.26 -0.99 11.95
CA ALA A 378 -7.54 -0.93 13.38
C ALA A 378 -7.18 -2.24 14.12
N LEU A 379 -7.44 -3.37 13.47
CA LEU A 379 -7.07 -4.70 13.97
C LEU A 379 -5.55 -4.95 13.94
N GLY A 380 -4.77 -4.21 13.17
CA GLY A 380 -3.32 -4.39 13.05
C GLY A 380 -2.92 -5.69 12.33
N VAL A 381 -3.83 -6.28 11.56
CA VAL A 381 -3.63 -7.57 10.86
C VAL A 381 -3.13 -7.37 9.44
N PRO A 382 -2.41 -8.34 8.84
CA PRO A 382 -1.96 -8.22 7.46
C PRO A 382 -3.16 -8.22 6.51
N ALA A 383 -3.08 -7.39 5.46
CA ALA A 383 -4.09 -7.34 4.42
C ALA A 383 -3.47 -7.01 3.06
N VAL A 384 -4.03 -7.58 1.99
CA VAL A 384 -3.60 -7.36 0.62
C VAL A 384 -4.81 -6.98 -0.24
N SER A 385 -4.64 -5.97 -1.09
CA SER A 385 -5.57 -5.65 -2.17
C SER A 385 -5.08 -6.33 -3.44
N LEU A 386 -5.93 -7.15 -4.04
CA LEU A 386 -5.64 -7.91 -5.25
C LEU A 386 -6.60 -7.46 -6.37
N PRO A 387 -6.12 -7.09 -7.57
CA PRO A 387 -6.98 -6.76 -8.70
C PRO A 387 -7.89 -7.95 -9.06
N MET A 388 -9.19 -7.67 -9.21
CA MET A 388 -10.17 -8.63 -9.73
C MET A 388 -10.26 -8.51 -11.26
N PRO A 389 -10.66 -9.58 -11.97
CA PRO A 389 -10.98 -9.48 -13.39
C PRO A 389 -12.10 -8.46 -13.62
N THR A 390 -11.84 -7.46 -14.47
CA THR A 390 -12.80 -6.45 -14.89
C THR A 390 -12.96 -6.48 -16.40
N GLY A 391 -14.09 -6.01 -16.90
CA GLY A 391 -14.31 -5.90 -18.34
C GLY A 391 -13.36 -4.86 -18.97
N PRO A 392 -13.11 -4.94 -20.28
CA PRO A 392 -12.08 -4.15 -20.98
C PRO A 392 -12.32 -2.63 -20.95
N ARG A 393 -13.51 -2.17 -20.58
CA ARG A 393 -13.89 -0.74 -20.45
C ARG A 393 -14.15 -0.32 -19.01
N GLN A 394 -13.96 -1.21 -18.04
CA GLN A 394 -14.16 -0.91 -16.63
C GLN A 394 -12.85 -0.46 -15.99
N LEU A 395 -12.96 0.46 -15.02
CA LEU A 395 -11.83 0.80 -14.15
C LEU A 395 -11.50 -0.39 -13.24
N PRO A 396 -10.24 -0.52 -12.80
CA PRO A 396 -9.83 -1.57 -11.88
C PRO A 396 -10.65 -1.53 -10.58
N MET A 397 -10.88 -2.72 -10.05
CA MET A 397 -11.50 -2.95 -8.75
C MET A 397 -10.75 -4.06 -8.03
N GLY A 398 -10.51 -3.89 -6.72
CA GLY A 398 -9.74 -4.83 -5.92
C GLY A 398 -10.58 -5.64 -4.94
N MET A 399 -10.16 -6.89 -4.73
CA MET A 399 -10.54 -7.72 -3.59
C MET A 399 -9.50 -7.51 -2.48
N GLN A 400 -9.95 -7.33 -1.25
CA GLN A 400 -9.11 -7.32 -0.07
C GLN A 400 -9.13 -8.70 0.59
N LEU A 401 -7.95 -9.25 0.84
CA LEU A 401 -7.78 -10.43 1.68
C LEU A 401 -7.11 -9.99 2.98
N ALA A 402 -7.53 -10.56 4.10
CA ALA A 402 -6.93 -10.32 5.42
C ALA A 402 -6.82 -11.63 6.20
N SER A 403 -5.82 -11.72 7.09
CA SER A 403 -5.58 -12.90 7.92
C SER A 403 -5.40 -12.50 9.39
N ALA A 404 -5.07 -13.44 10.26
CA ALA A 404 -4.72 -13.16 11.64
C ALA A 404 -3.38 -12.38 11.74
N HIS A 405 -3.19 -11.71 12.87
CA HIS A 405 -1.93 -11.01 13.17
C HIS A 405 -0.73 -11.97 13.06
N GLY A 406 0.34 -11.56 12.39
CA GLY A 406 1.53 -12.37 12.16
C GLY A 406 1.42 -13.42 11.04
N ARG A 407 0.29 -13.47 10.32
CA ARG A 407 0.07 -14.44 9.22
C ARG A 407 0.24 -13.79 7.83
N ASP A 408 1.26 -12.97 7.69
CA ASP A 408 1.61 -12.23 6.48
C ASP A 408 1.88 -13.16 5.29
N GLY A 409 2.62 -14.24 5.52
CA GLY A 409 2.90 -15.25 4.52
C GLY A 409 1.64 -15.95 4.01
N LEU A 410 0.69 -16.28 4.91
CA LEU A 410 -0.56 -16.94 4.55
C LEU A 410 -1.41 -16.07 3.62
N VAL A 411 -1.63 -14.80 3.98
CA VAL A 411 -2.49 -13.93 3.16
C VAL A 411 -1.92 -13.70 1.77
N LEU A 412 -0.58 -13.65 1.61
CA LEU A 412 0.08 -13.51 0.32
C LEU A 412 0.05 -14.81 -0.50
N ALA A 413 0.22 -15.97 0.13
CA ALA A 413 0.09 -17.27 -0.54
C ALA A 413 -1.33 -17.47 -1.12
N VAL A 414 -2.36 -17.06 -0.36
CA VAL A 414 -3.75 -17.07 -0.84
C VAL A 414 -3.96 -16.06 -1.96
N ALA A 415 -3.39 -14.86 -1.84
CA ALA A 415 -3.46 -13.86 -2.90
C ALA A 415 -2.82 -14.36 -4.21
N SER A 416 -1.65 -15.00 -4.13
CA SER A 416 -0.99 -15.63 -5.29
C SER A 416 -1.85 -16.73 -5.91
N THR A 417 -2.53 -17.52 -5.09
CA THR A 417 -3.47 -18.54 -5.56
C THR A 417 -4.68 -17.91 -6.27
N CYS A 418 -5.30 -16.89 -5.68
CA CYS A 418 -6.41 -16.16 -6.28
C CYS A 418 -6.00 -15.52 -7.62
N GLU A 419 -4.83 -14.87 -7.66
CA GLU A 419 -4.32 -14.23 -8.88
C GLU A 419 -4.11 -15.24 -10.01
N ARG A 420 -3.54 -16.41 -9.71
CA ARG A 420 -3.39 -17.50 -10.68
C ARG A 420 -4.74 -17.96 -11.23
N LEU A 421 -5.71 -18.21 -10.36
CA LEU A 421 -7.06 -18.64 -10.77
C LEU A 421 -7.79 -17.57 -11.61
N PHE A 422 -7.58 -16.28 -11.32
CA PHE A 422 -8.11 -15.20 -12.15
C PHE A 422 -7.50 -15.21 -13.56
N ARG A 423 -6.18 -15.41 -13.69
CA ARG A 423 -5.50 -15.46 -15.00
C ARG A 423 -5.87 -16.68 -15.84
N GLU A 424 -6.08 -17.84 -15.23
CA GLU A 424 -6.43 -19.07 -15.92
C GLU A 424 -7.86 -19.08 -16.48
N ARG A 425 -8.73 -18.18 -16.01
CA ARG A 425 -10.17 -18.16 -16.30
C ARG A 425 -10.69 -16.84 -16.87
N SER A 426 -9.81 -15.86 -17.08
CA SER A 426 -10.05 -14.64 -17.84
C SER A 426 -9.72 -14.89 -19.31
#